data_3e16e0992eb2994bc6d6c75531122da4
#
_entry.id   3e16e0992eb2994bc6d6c75531122da4
#
_cell.length_a   1.000
_cell.length_b   1.000
_cell.length_c   1.000
_cell.angle_alpha   90.00
_cell.angle_beta   90.00
_cell.angle_gamma   90.00
#
_symmetry.space_group_name_H-M   'P 1'
#
loop_
_entity.id
_entity.type
_entity.pdbx_description
1 polymer ?
#
loop_
_entity_poly.entity_id
_entity_poly.type
_entity_poly.pdbx_seq_one_letter_code
_entity_poly.pdbx_strand_id
1 'polypeptide(L)'
;MMFRKQERKIGDYTVASRIGGGRYGVCFLAHDPLGRKVVLKRFRRRMWKKNRADNHHEAVVLSGLCHPGVPELLGVINARKGYYFVLGYKEGNTLEKWLFKEKKVFTAQDVYRIGTQLFEILEYVHGRNVVHGDISIANVVDDGEQVSLIDFGLARYAGGERQIFRLDYARTANVIIYLLYSGYTGNGRRPWHEELPLTPPQRAFLLGLMNPGTENRENGSEETYDTAQIKKQFQECFGERKRH
;
A
#
# COMPACT_ATOMS: atom_id res chain seq x y z
N MET A 1 -5.78 -45.74 -6.71
CA MET A 1 -6.22 -44.75 -7.73
C MET A 1 -6.23 -43.38 -7.07
N MET A 2 -5.21 -42.57 -7.30
CA MET A 2 -5.15 -41.19 -6.79
C MET A 2 -6.08 -40.33 -7.66
N PHE A 3 -7.19 -39.84 -7.10
CA PHE A 3 -8.01 -38.83 -7.73
C PHE A 3 -7.14 -37.55 -7.90
N ARG A 4 -6.68 -37.26 -9.10
CA ARG A 4 -6.11 -35.94 -9.46
C ARG A 4 -7.18 -34.88 -9.16
N LYS A 5 -6.97 -34.08 -8.12
CA LYS A 5 -7.80 -32.90 -7.83
C LYS A 5 -7.78 -32.04 -9.08
N GLN A 6 -8.95 -31.89 -9.74
CA GLN A 6 -9.05 -31.14 -10.98
C GLN A 6 -8.56 -29.70 -10.73
N GLU A 7 -7.45 -29.33 -11.35
CA GLU A 7 -6.87 -28.01 -11.21
C GLU A 7 -7.88 -26.95 -11.69
N ARG A 8 -8.16 -26.00 -10.83
CA ARG A 8 -9.09 -24.93 -11.14
C ARG A 8 -8.42 -23.93 -12.08
N LYS A 9 -8.87 -23.83 -13.33
CA LYS A 9 -8.38 -22.85 -14.31
C LYS A 9 -9.34 -21.66 -14.46
N ILE A 10 -8.75 -20.48 -14.71
CA ILE A 10 -9.44 -19.22 -15.07
C ILE A 10 -8.70 -18.67 -16.29
N GLY A 11 -9.29 -18.79 -17.49
CA GLY A 11 -8.56 -18.63 -18.73
C GLY A 11 -7.39 -19.61 -18.79
N ASP A 12 -6.21 -19.13 -19.13
CA ASP A 12 -4.97 -19.93 -19.22
C ASP A 12 -4.25 -20.08 -17.89
N TYR A 13 -4.79 -19.50 -16.81
CA TYR A 13 -4.16 -19.45 -15.50
C TYR A 13 -4.64 -20.59 -14.59
N THR A 14 -3.70 -21.27 -13.93
CA THR A 14 -3.96 -22.32 -12.93
C THR A 14 -4.02 -21.70 -11.54
N VAL A 15 -5.18 -21.77 -10.88
CA VAL A 15 -5.42 -21.21 -9.54
C VAL A 15 -4.80 -22.09 -8.49
N ALA A 16 -3.85 -21.55 -7.73
CA ALA A 16 -3.20 -22.24 -6.61
C ALA A 16 -4.02 -22.12 -5.31
N SER A 17 -4.34 -20.90 -4.89
CA SER A 17 -5.04 -20.63 -3.62
C SER A 17 -5.80 -19.31 -3.65
N ARG A 18 -6.71 -19.14 -2.69
CA ARG A 18 -7.27 -17.81 -2.37
C ARG A 18 -6.33 -17.12 -1.39
N ILE A 19 -5.90 -15.89 -1.71
CA ILE A 19 -4.95 -15.11 -0.91
C ILE A 19 -5.58 -13.89 -0.24
N GLY A 20 -6.77 -13.49 -0.67
CA GLY A 20 -7.44 -12.33 -0.08
C GLY A 20 -8.87 -12.21 -0.54
N GLY A 21 -9.57 -11.26 0.06
CA GLY A 21 -10.92 -10.89 -0.37
C GLY A 21 -11.52 -9.84 0.55
N GLY A 22 -12.22 -8.89 -0.04
CA GLY A 22 -12.83 -7.79 0.66
C GLY A 22 -14.10 -7.30 -0.01
N ARG A 23 -14.43 -6.04 0.24
CA ARG A 23 -15.64 -5.38 -0.28
C ARG A 23 -15.70 -5.42 -1.82
N TYR A 24 -14.57 -5.24 -2.49
CA TYR A 24 -14.50 -5.06 -3.94
C TYR A 24 -14.34 -6.37 -4.71
N GLY A 25 -13.75 -7.40 -4.10
CA GLY A 25 -13.49 -8.64 -4.82
C GLY A 25 -12.82 -9.74 -4.02
N VAL A 26 -12.31 -10.72 -4.75
CA VAL A 26 -11.56 -11.85 -4.21
C VAL A 26 -10.29 -12.02 -5.02
N CYS A 27 -9.15 -12.13 -4.33
CA CYS A 27 -7.84 -12.33 -4.93
C CYS A 27 -7.40 -13.79 -4.81
N PHE A 28 -6.86 -14.33 -5.90
CA PHE A 28 -6.31 -15.68 -5.98
C PHE A 28 -4.86 -15.61 -6.43
N LEU A 29 -4.01 -16.37 -5.79
CA LEU A 29 -2.70 -16.73 -6.32
C LEU A 29 -2.92 -17.73 -7.47
N ALA A 30 -2.32 -17.49 -8.59
CA ALA A 30 -2.37 -18.37 -9.75
C ALA A 30 -1.01 -18.41 -10.45
N HIS A 31 -0.85 -19.35 -11.37
CA HIS A 31 0.32 -19.47 -12.24
C HIS A 31 -0.12 -19.27 -13.68
N ASP A 32 0.66 -18.54 -14.43
CA ASP A 32 0.51 -18.42 -15.87
C ASP A 32 1.01 -19.69 -16.60
N PRO A 33 0.84 -19.80 -17.93
CA PRO A 33 1.31 -20.97 -18.68
C PRO A 33 2.83 -21.24 -18.59
N LEU A 34 3.63 -20.24 -18.22
CA LEU A 34 5.07 -20.33 -17.99
C LEU A 34 5.45 -20.66 -16.55
N GLY A 35 4.45 -20.85 -15.66
CA GLY A 35 4.66 -21.13 -14.25
C GLY A 35 4.95 -19.91 -13.38
N ARG A 36 4.89 -18.67 -13.91
CA ARG A 36 5.14 -17.45 -13.14
C ARG A 36 3.93 -17.14 -12.26
N LYS A 37 4.19 -16.70 -11.03
CA LYS A 37 3.14 -16.30 -10.08
C LYS A 37 2.43 -15.01 -10.54
N VAL A 38 1.10 -15.02 -10.47
CA VAL A 38 0.24 -13.88 -10.74
C VAL A 38 -0.88 -13.81 -9.70
N VAL A 39 -1.47 -12.63 -9.56
CA VAL A 39 -2.70 -12.44 -8.77
C VAL A 39 -3.88 -12.28 -9.72
N LEU A 40 -4.91 -13.12 -9.56
CA LEU A 40 -6.18 -12.95 -10.24
C LEU A 40 -7.16 -12.25 -9.29
N LYS A 41 -7.36 -10.93 -9.47
CA LYS A 41 -8.33 -10.14 -8.70
C LYS A 41 -9.69 -10.21 -9.38
N ARG A 42 -10.61 -11.01 -8.80
CA ARG A 42 -11.98 -11.17 -9.30
C ARG A 42 -12.90 -10.14 -8.70
N PHE A 43 -13.58 -9.38 -9.52
CA PHE A 43 -14.60 -8.42 -9.09
C PHE A 43 -15.92 -9.11 -8.74
N ARG A 44 -16.62 -8.62 -7.72
CA ARG A 44 -17.97 -9.10 -7.40
C ARG A 44 -18.94 -8.61 -8.48
N ARG A 45 -19.75 -9.51 -9.06
CA ARG A 45 -20.67 -9.23 -10.16
C ARG A 45 -21.62 -8.05 -9.89
N ARG A 46 -22.05 -7.89 -8.63
CA ARG A 46 -22.92 -6.78 -8.18
C ARG A 46 -22.18 -5.45 -8.20
N MET A 47 -20.93 -5.43 -7.78
CA MET A 47 -20.05 -4.26 -7.79
C MET A 47 -19.61 -3.91 -9.20
N TRP A 48 -19.30 -4.93 -10.02
CA TRP A 48 -18.97 -4.73 -11.43
C TRP A 48 -20.09 -4.02 -12.21
N LYS A 49 -21.37 -4.37 -11.97
CA LYS A 49 -22.51 -3.72 -12.63
C LYS A 49 -22.76 -2.31 -12.09
N LYS A 50 -22.56 -2.07 -10.80
CA LYS A 50 -22.85 -0.79 -10.13
C LYS A 50 -21.74 0.24 -10.34
N ASN A 51 -20.48 -0.20 -10.38
CA ASN A 51 -19.30 0.65 -10.42
C ASN A 51 -18.44 0.37 -11.67
N ARG A 52 -19.06 0.26 -12.83
CA ARG A 52 -18.36 -0.02 -14.09
C ARG A 52 -17.25 0.99 -14.36
N ALA A 53 -17.53 2.27 -14.11
CA ALA A 53 -16.56 3.35 -14.24
C ALA A 53 -15.36 3.19 -13.28
N ASP A 54 -15.60 2.89 -12.01
CA ASP A 54 -14.54 2.78 -10.99
C ASP A 54 -13.62 1.57 -11.24
N ASN A 55 -14.17 0.44 -11.69
CA ASN A 55 -13.37 -0.75 -12.03
C ASN A 55 -12.50 -0.53 -13.27
N HIS A 56 -12.99 0.19 -14.28
CA HIS A 56 -12.17 0.62 -15.40
C HIS A 56 -11.10 1.61 -14.94
N HIS A 57 -11.41 2.43 -13.96
CA HIS A 57 -10.48 3.43 -13.43
C HIS A 57 -9.23 2.78 -12.81
N GLU A 58 -9.38 1.72 -12.00
CA GLU A 58 -8.24 0.95 -11.46
C GLU A 58 -7.33 0.42 -12.59
N ALA A 59 -7.92 -0.14 -13.66
CA ALA A 59 -7.14 -0.63 -14.78
C ALA A 59 -6.42 0.50 -15.53
N VAL A 60 -7.09 1.63 -15.74
CA VAL A 60 -6.50 2.81 -16.39
C VAL A 60 -5.35 3.35 -15.56
N VAL A 61 -5.52 3.49 -14.25
CA VAL A 61 -4.46 3.93 -13.35
C VAL A 61 -3.27 2.96 -13.40
N LEU A 62 -3.50 1.65 -13.19
CA LEU A 62 -2.43 0.65 -13.17
C LEU A 62 -1.70 0.53 -14.52
N SER A 63 -2.40 0.68 -15.65
CA SER A 63 -1.77 0.63 -16.98
C SER A 63 -0.78 1.78 -17.23
N GLY A 64 -0.92 2.88 -16.49
CA GLY A 64 -0.01 4.04 -16.52
C GLY A 64 1.14 3.96 -15.50
N LEU A 65 1.19 2.90 -14.68
CA LEU A 65 2.19 2.76 -13.62
C LEU A 65 3.17 1.62 -13.96
N CYS A 66 4.47 1.93 -13.92
CA CYS A 66 5.55 0.96 -14.07
C CYS A 66 6.62 1.25 -12.98
N HIS A 67 6.55 0.53 -11.85
CA HIS A 67 7.44 0.71 -10.71
C HIS A 67 7.61 -0.62 -9.96
N PRO A 68 8.83 -0.99 -9.50
CA PRO A 68 9.07 -2.25 -8.80
C PRO A 68 8.14 -2.47 -7.59
N GLY A 69 7.80 -1.42 -6.85
CA GLY A 69 6.90 -1.45 -5.70
C GLY A 69 5.40 -1.38 -6.05
N VAL A 70 5.00 -1.41 -7.34
CA VAL A 70 3.58 -1.38 -7.78
C VAL A 70 3.29 -2.64 -8.59
N PRO A 71 2.14 -3.32 -8.39
CA PRO A 71 1.75 -4.46 -9.23
C PRO A 71 1.52 -4.03 -10.67
N GLU A 72 2.13 -4.73 -11.60
CA GLU A 72 1.89 -4.54 -13.04
C GLU A 72 0.50 -5.12 -13.42
N LEU A 73 -0.25 -4.41 -14.23
CA LEU A 73 -1.47 -4.93 -14.87
C LEU A 73 -1.07 -5.74 -16.11
N LEU A 74 -1.00 -7.07 -15.97
CA LEU A 74 -0.60 -8.00 -17.03
C LEU A 74 -1.72 -8.28 -18.05
N GLY A 75 -2.98 -8.07 -17.64
CA GLY A 75 -4.11 -8.30 -18.52
C GLY A 75 -5.45 -8.34 -17.80
N VAL A 76 -6.48 -8.61 -18.59
CA VAL A 76 -7.87 -8.68 -18.14
C VAL A 76 -8.52 -9.93 -18.70
N ILE A 77 -9.26 -10.67 -17.84
CA ILE A 77 -10.02 -11.85 -18.26
C ILE A 77 -11.51 -11.58 -18.07
N ASN A 78 -12.26 -11.67 -19.18
CA ASN A 78 -13.71 -11.65 -19.14
C ASN A 78 -14.22 -13.09 -19.36
N ALA A 79 -14.50 -13.79 -18.27
CA ALA A 79 -14.93 -15.17 -18.30
C ALA A 79 -16.40 -15.31 -17.83
N ARG A 80 -17.05 -16.46 -18.16
CA ARG A 80 -18.42 -16.76 -17.70
C ARG A 80 -18.58 -16.65 -16.18
N LYS A 81 -17.51 -16.93 -15.41
CA LYS A 81 -17.50 -16.91 -13.92
C LYS A 81 -17.16 -15.54 -13.32
N GLY A 82 -16.87 -14.52 -14.13
CA GLY A 82 -16.56 -13.17 -13.65
C GLY A 82 -15.51 -12.43 -14.47
N TYR A 83 -15.27 -11.21 -14.06
CA TYR A 83 -14.26 -10.32 -14.61
C TYR A 83 -13.07 -10.28 -13.68
N TYR A 84 -11.86 -10.41 -14.22
CA TYR A 84 -10.63 -10.52 -13.45
C TYR A 84 -9.56 -9.58 -14.00
N PHE A 85 -8.82 -8.94 -13.11
CA PHE A 85 -7.50 -8.41 -13.45
C PHE A 85 -6.46 -9.48 -13.21
N VAL A 86 -5.48 -9.54 -14.08
CA VAL A 86 -4.27 -10.32 -13.93
C VAL A 86 -3.17 -9.34 -13.52
N LEU A 87 -2.69 -9.46 -12.31
CA LEU A 87 -1.70 -8.57 -11.72
C LEU A 87 -0.41 -9.34 -11.45
N GLY A 88 0.72 -8.66 -11.62
CA GLY A 88 2.02 -9.17 -11.19
C GLY A 88 2.01 -9.47 -9.69
N TYR A 89 2.47 -10.66 -9.31
CA TYR A 89 2.58 -11.05 -7.91
C TYR A 89 3.73 -10.31 -7.23
N LYS A 90 3.49 -9.82 -6.01
CA LYS A 90 4.52 -9.23 -5.15
C LYS A 90 4.87 -10.23 -4.05
N GLU A 91 6.14 -10.59 -3.97
CA GLU A 91 6.64 -11.53 -2.96
C GLU A 91 6.56 -10.90 -1.56
N GLY A 92 6.49 -11.75 -0.53
CA GLY A 92 6.44 -11.34 0.86
C GLY A 92 5.06 -11.48 1.52
N ASN A 93 4.91 -10.86 2.66
CA ASN A 93 3.68 -10.81 3.44
C ASN A 93 3.20 -9.37 3.58
N THR A 94 1.90 -9.18 3.71
CA THR A 94 1.37 -7.86 4.11
C THR A 94 1.88 -7.50 5.52
N LEU A 95 2.04 -6.20 5.79
CA LEU A 95 2.40 -5.75 7.13
C LEU A 95 1.37 -6.19 8.17
N GLU A 96 0.09 -6.26 7.80
CA GLU A 96 -0.97 -6.82 8.64
C GLU A 96 -0.67 -8.27 9.05
N LYS A 97 -0.27 -9.12 8.08
CA LYS A 97 0.10 -10.51 8.36
C LYS A 97 1.33 -10.59 9.23
N TRP A 98 2.36 -9.79 8.96
CA TRP A 98 3.56 -9.72 9.79
C TRP A 98 3.23 -9.33 11.23
N LEU A 99 2.42 -8.28 11.43
CA LEU A 99 2.07 -7.77 12.77
C LEU A 99 1.17 -8.72 13.55
N PHE A 100 0.08 -9.16 12.95
CA PHE A 100 -0.98 -9.84 13.72
C PHE A 100 -0.94 -11.36 13.65
N LYS A 101 -0.40 -11.94 12.57
CA LYS A 101 -0.29 -13.38 12.44
C LYS A 101 1.09 -13.88 12.84
N GLU A 102 2.13 -13.30 12.26
CA GLU A 102 3.53 -13.72 12.51
C GLU A 102 4.13 -13.05 13.76
N LYS A 103 3.44 -12.04 14.35
CA LYS A 103 3.86 -11.32 15.57
C LYS A 103 5.26 -10.72 15.45
N LYS A 104 5.64 -10.28 14.24
CA LYS A 104 6.94 -9.65 14.00
C LYS A 104 7.03 -8.33 14.74
N VAL A 105 8.11 -8.13 15.47
CA VAL A 105 8.53 -6.85 16.01
C VAL A 105 9.43 -6.18 14.97
N PHE A 106 9.07 -4.98 14.56
CA PHE A 106 9.84 -4.19 13.61
C PHE A 106 10.87 -3.33 14.33
N THR A 107 12.12 -3.44 13.90
CA THR A 107 13.23 -2.62 14.41
C THR A 107 13.15 -1.20 13.86
N ALA A 108 13.92 -0.26 14.44
CA ALA A 108 14.04 1.09 13.89
C ALA A 108 14.55 1.09 12.44
N GLN A 109 15.45 0.15 12.10
CA GLN A 109 15.96 -0.02 10.74
C GLN A 109 14.88 -0.53 9.79
N ASP A 110 14.02 -1.48 10.23
CA ASP A 110 12.86 -1.92 9.44
C ASP A 110 11.90 -0.75 9.17
N VAL A 111 11.57 0.04 10.21
CA VAL A 111 10.68 1.21 10.08
C VAL A 111 11.27 2.22 9.10
N TYR A 112 12.57 2.51 9.19
CA TYR A 112 13.26 3.41 8.28
C TYR A 112 13.24 2.89 6.85
N ARG A 113 13.59 1.62 6.61
CA ARG A 113 13.59 0.99 5.29
C ARG A 113 12.19 1.00 4.68
N ILE A 114 11.19 0.50 5.41
CA ILE A 114 9.81 0.39 4.92
C ILE A 114 9.23 1.79 4.64
N GLY A 115 9.43 2.74 5.55
CA GLY A 115 8.93 4.10 5.36
C GLY A 115 9.58 4.80 4.18
N THR A 116 10.91 4.67 4.01
CA THR A 116 11.63 5.26 2.87
C THR A 116 11.11 4.72 1.55
N GLN A 117 11.02 3.39 1.40
CA GLN A 117 10.53 2.78 0.17
C GLN A 117 9.05 3.09 -0.09
N LEU A 118 8.22 3.19 0.95
CA LEU A 118 6.83 3.59 0.79
C LEU A 118 6.71 5.04 0.28
N PHE A 119 7.53 5.96 0.79
CA PHE A 119 7.58 7.33 0.26
C PHE A 119 8.18 7.41 -1.16
N GLU A 120 9.10 6.52 -1.53
CA GLU A 120 9.59 6.40 -2.92
C GLU A 120 8.48 5.97 -3.88
N ILE A 121 7.67 4.98 -3.48
CA ILE A 121 6.50 4.55 -4.26
C ILE A 121 5.51 5.71 -4.38
N LEU A 122 5.25 6.45 -3.29
CA LEU A 122 4.34 7.60 -3.32
C LEU A 122 4.87 8.75 -4.19
N GLU A 123 6.16 9.05 -4.13
CA GLU A 123 6.79 10.06 -5.00
C GLU A 123 6.57 9.71 -6.49
N TYR A 124 6.74 8.43 -6.84
CA TYR A 124 6.49 7.95 -8.19
C TYR A 124 5.00 8.07 -8.59
N VAL A 125 4.08 7.67 -7.73
CA VAL A 125 2.64 7.63 -7.98
C VAL A 125 2.07 9.05 -8.03
N HIS A 126 2.41 9.90 -7.05
CA HIS A 126 1.99 11.31 -6.99
C HIS A 126 2.58 12.14 -8.13
N GLY A 127 3.83 11.84 -8.55
CA GLY A 127 4.45 12.46 -9.73
C GLY A 127 3.70 12.18 -11.03
N ARG A 128 2.84 11.14 -11.05
CA ARG A 128 1.90 10.82 -12.14
C ARG A 128 0.50 11.32 -11.88
N ASN A 129 0.36 12.21 -10.91
CA ASN A 129 -0.91 12.81 -10.52
C ASN A 129 -1.95 11.78 -10.05
N VAL A 130 -1.52 10.66 -9.47
CA VAL A 130 -2.36 9.61 -8.93
C VAL A 130 -2.31 9.61 -7.41
N VAL A 131 -3.48 9.51 -6.76
CA VAL A 131 -3.66 9.26 -5.33
C VAL A 131 -3.99 7.78 -5.16
N HIS A 132 -3.33 7.09 -4.23
CA HIS A 132 -3.66 5.69 -3.93
C HIS A 132 -5.00 5.57 -3.18
N GLY A 133 -5.21 6.41 -2.17
CA GLY A 133 -6.48 6.54 -1.44
C GLY A 133 -6.79 5.43 -0.45
N ASP A 134 -5.98 4.35 -0.37
CA ASP A 134 -6.21 3.22 0.56
C ASP A 134 -4.92 2.60 1.11
N ILE A 135 -3.94 3.43 1.45
CA ILE A 135 -2.71 2.96 2.09
C ILE A 135 -3.03 2.43 3.48
N SER A 136 -2.64 1.20 3.75
CA SER A 136 -2.85 0.52 5.04
C SER A 136 -1.88 -0.64 5.20
N ILE A 137 -1.74 -1.16 6.40
CA ILE A 137 -0.92 -2.35 6.69
C ILE A 137 -1.37 -3.60 5.92
N ALA A 138 -2.63 -3.66 5.46
CA ALA A 138 -3.15 -4.74 4.62
C ALA A 138 -2.74 -4.59 3.14
N ASN A 139 -2.40 -3.38 2.71
CA ASN A 139 -2.07 -3.04 1.33
C ASN A 139 -0.57 -2.77 1.10
N VAL A 140 0.25 -2.88 2.13
CA VAL A 140 1.72 -2.81 2.03
C VAL A 140 2.29 -4.21 2.23
N VAL A 141 3.02 -4.72 1.23
CA VAL A 141 3.71 -6.01 1.25
C VAL A 141 5.19 -5.76 1.47
N ASP A 142 5.81 -6.56 2.34
CA ASP A 142 7.24 -6.53 2.65
C ASP A 142 7.80 -7.96 2.57
N ASP A 143 8.85 -8.17 1.75
CA ASP A 143 9.57 -9.44 1.65
C ASP A 143 10.86 -9.48 2.50
N GLY A 144 11.15 -8.39 3.21
CA GLY A 144 12.36 -8.18 4.01
C GLY A 144 13.37 -7.25 3.34
N GLU A 145 13.34 -7.12 2.03
CA GLU A 145 14.20 -6.24 1.24
C GLU A 145 13.39 -5.17 0.51
N GLN A 146 12.36 -5.60 -0.22
CA GLN A 146 11.52 -4.75 -1.06
C GLN A 146 10.12 -4.56 -0.48
N VAL A 147 9.67 -3.31 -0.48
CA VAL A 147 8.29 -2.93 -0.17
C VAL A 147 7.48 -2.79 -1.45
N SER A 148 6.24 -3.25 -1.41
CA SER A 148 5.27 -3.05 -2.49
C SER A 148 3.96 -2.53 -1.95
N LEU A 149 3.36 -1.57 -2.64
CA LEU A 149 2.04 -1.03 -2.36
C LEU A 149 1.03 -1.66 -3.34
N ILE A 150 0.06 -2.38 -2.80
CA ILE A 150 -0.91 -3.16 -3.58
C ILE A 150 -2.33 -2.60 -3.42
N ASP A 151 -3.26 -3.06 -4.25
CA ASP A 151 -4.69 -2.73 -4.24
C ASP A 151 -5.02 -1.26 -4.56
N PHE A 152 -4.90 -0.91 -5.84
CA PHE A 152 -5.25 0.41 -6.40
C PHE A 152 -6.76 0.60 -6.66
N GLY A 153 -7.62 -0.18 -6.00
CA GLY A 153 -9.07 -0.14 -6.20
C GLY A 153 -9.76 1.15 -5.78
N LEU A 154 -9.09 2.01 -5.00
CA LEU A 154 -9.53 3.36 -4.64
C LEU A 154 -8.64 4.45 -5.22
N ALA A 155 -7.65 4.06 -6.03
CA ALA A 155 -6.77 5.03 -6.64
C ALA A 155 -7.50 5.89 -7.67
N ARG A 156 -7.11 7.16 -7.76
CA ARG A 156 -7.70 8.12 -8.70
C ARG A 156 -6.70 9.21 -9.10
N TYR A 157 -6.95 9.86 -10.23
CA TYR A 157 -6.20 11.05 -10.59
C TYR A 157 -6.57 12.23 -9.69
N ALA A 158 -5.60 13.03 -9.30
CA ALA A 158 -5.78 14.16 -8.39
C ALA A 158 -6.51 15.36 -9.03
N GLY A 159 -6.71 15.37 -10.36
CA GLY A 159 -7.46 16.42 -11.05
C GLY A 159 -6.85 17.83 -10.95
N GLY A 160 -5.58 17.94 -10.54
CA GLY A 160 -4.91 19.23 -10.24
C GLY A 160 -4.98 19.64 -8.77
N GLU A 161 -5.78 18.99 -7.95
CA GLU A 161 -5.92 19.25 -6.51
C GLU A 161 -4.84 18.50 -5.70
N ARG A 162 -3.64 19.05 -5.63
CA ARG A 162 -2.52 18.44 -4.89
C ARG A 162 -2.83 18.19 -3.40
N GLN A 163 -3.75 18.93 -2.81
CA GLN A 163 -4.19 18.73 -1.42
C GLN A 163 -4.72 17.32 -1.15
N ILE A 164 -5.19 16.62 -2.17
CA ILE A 164 -5.71 15.26 -2.05
C ILE A 164 -4.61 14.24 -1.68
N PHE A 165 -3.33 14.51 -1.95
CA PHE A 165 -2.20 13.67 -1.53
C PHE A 165 -2.04 13.58 -0.01
N ARG A 166 -2.60 14.54 0.75
CA ARG A 166 -2.65 14.51 2.22
C ARG A 166 -3.25 13.21 2.76
N LEU A 167 -4.24 12.66 2.05
CA LEU A 167 -4.85 11.40 2.45
C LEU A 167 -3.82 10.26 2.47
N ASP A 168 -2.96 10.18 1.47
CA ASP A 168 -1.94 9.16 1.38
C ASP A 168 -0.84 9.37 2.43
N TYR A 169 -0.46 10.63 2.72
CA TYR A 169 0.50 10.95 3.78
C TYR A 169 -0.01 10.58 5.17
N ALA A 170 -1.25 10.94 5.50
CA ALA A 170 -1.86 10.61 6.79
C ALA A 170 -1.98 9.08 6.97
N ARG A 171 -2.34 8.37 5.91
CA ARG A 171 -2.41 6.90 5.92
C ARG A 171 -1.03 6.26 6.05
N THR A 172 0.00 6.83 5.41
CA THR A 172 1.39 6.39 5.56
C THR A 172 1.89 6.60 6.98
N ALA A 173 1.58 7.74 7.61
CA ALA A 173 1.88 7.95 9.02
C ALA A 173 1.25 6.88 9.91
N ASN A 174 -0.01 6.51 9.66
CA ASN A 174 -0.66 5.40 10.37
C ASN A 174 0.07 4.07 10.19
N VAL A 175 0.52 3.73 8.98
CA VAL A 175 1.33 2.52 8.75
C VAL A 175 2.59 2.55 9.59
N ILE A 176 3.33 3.65 9.60
CA ILE A 176 4.55 3.82 10.40
C ILE A 176 4.25 3.65 11.90
N ILE A 177 3.17 4.24 12.40
CA ILE A 177 2.74 4.11 13.79
C ILE A 177 2.45 2.65 14.16
N TYR A 178 1.77 1.88 13.28
CA TYR A 178 1.56 0.44 13.51
C TYR A 178 2.88 -0.33 13.64
N LEU A 179 3.87 -0.02 12.80
CA LEU A 179 5.19 -0.66 12.89
C LEU A 179 5.90 -0.31 14.21
N LEU A 180 5.83 0.95 14.63
CA LEU A 180 6.40 1.41 15.90
C LEU A 180 5.74 0.73 17.11
N TYR A 181 4.41 0.52 17.06
CA TYR A 181 3.70 -0.20 18.10
C TYR A 181 4.07 -1.68 18.21
N SER A 182 4.64 -2.29 17.19
CA SER A 182 5.01 -3.71 17.22
C SER A 182 6.00 -4.08 18.32
N GLY A 183 6.86 -3.13 18.71
CA GLY A 183 7.83 -3.27 19.81
C GLY A 183 7.41 -2.59 21.11
N TYR A 184 6.21 -2.00 21.16
CA TYR A 184 5.75 -1.26 22.34
C TYR A 184 5.19 -2.20 23.41
N THR A 185 5.68 -2.08 24.64
CA THR A 185 5.30 -2.91 25.79
C THR A 185 4.41 -2.21 26.81
N GLY A 186 3.99 -0.98 26.53
CA GLY A 186 3.11 -0.20 27.40
C GLY A 186 1.65 -0.66 27.36
N ASN A 187 0.79 0.06 28.06
CA ASN A 187 -0.62 -0.33 28.28
C ASN A 187 -1.64 0.22 27.25
N GLY A 188 -1.20 1.04 26.30
CA GLY A 188 -2.06 1.55 25.22
C GLY A 188 -3.20 2.47 25.68
N ARG A 189 -3.01 3.22 26.76
CA ARG A 189 -4.06 4.06 27.36
C ARG A 189 -4.00 5.53 26.99
N ARG A 190 -2.88 5.99 26.46
CA ARG A 190 -2.68 7.38 26.02
C ARG A 190 -2.68 7.49 24.50
N PRO A 191 -2.79 8.68 23.95
CA PRO A 191 -2.57 8.90 22.53
C PRO A 191 -1.17 8.42 22.10
N TRP A 192 -1.04 7.89 20.89
CA TRP A 192 0.21 7.30 20.37
C TRP A 192 1.43 8.24 20.49
N HIS A 193 1.22 9.55 20.32
CA HIS A 193 2.28 10.54 20.37
C HIS A 193 2.80 10.82 21.79
N GLU A 194 2.10 10.38 22.82
CA GLU A 194 2.54 10.42 24.21
C GLU A 194 3.13 9.08 24.67
N GLU A 195 2.67 7.97 24.09
CA GLU A 195 3.06 6.62 24.49
C GLU A 195 4.33 6.14 23.81
N LEU A 196 4.44 6.33 22.51
CA LEU A 196 5.58 5.85 21.76
C LEU A 196 6.85 6.65 22.12
N PRO A 197 8.00 5.98 22.33
CA PRO A 197 9.28 6.61 22.69
C PRO A 197 9.91 7.31 21.48
N LEU A 198 9.21 8.30 20.94
CA LEU A 198 9.62 9.07 19.77
C LEU A 198 10.47 10.27 20.18
N THR A 199 11.48 10.57 19.37
CA THR A 199 12.17 11.86 19.46
C THR A 199 11.22 13.01 19.09
N PRO A 200 11.46 14.25 19.58
CA PRO A 200 10.63 15.39 19.22
C PRO A 200 10.46 15.59 17.70
N PRO A 201 11.53 15.45 16.86
CA PRO A 201 11.38 15.55 15.40
C PRO A 201 10.49 14.45 14.79
N GLN A 202 10.63 13.18 15.24
CA GLN A 202 9.80 12.08 14.77
C GLN A 202 8.33 12.31 15.08
N ARG A 203 8.04 12.75 16.32
CA ARG A 203 6.68 13.05 16.76
C ARG A 203 6.07 14.20 15.96
N ALA A 204 6.80 15.29 15.80
CA ALA A 204 6.35 16.45 15.03
C ALA A 204 6.07 16.07 13.56
N PHE A 205 6.97 15.30 12.93
CA PHE A 205 6.79 14.80 11.57
C PHE A 205 5.50 13.99 11.40
N LEU A 206 5.27 12.98 12.25
CA LEU A 206 4.07 12.14 12.16
C LEU A 206 2.78 12.93 12.43
N LEU A 207 2.80 13.85 13.41
CA LEU A 207 1.65 14.74 13.68
C LEU A 207 1.36 15.65 12.50
N GLY A 208 2.39 16.22 11.87
CA GLY A 208 2.26 17.05 10.67
C GLY A 208 1.62 16.31 9.50
N LEU A 209 1.97 15.04 9.28
CA LEU A 209 1.34 14.22 8.24
C LEU A 209 -0.13 13.89 8.54
N MET A 210 -0.49 13.72 9.81
CA MET A 210 -1.85 13.34 10.21
C MET A 210 -2.81 14.54 10.32
N ASN A 211 -2.28 15.71 10.69
CA ASN A 211 -3.05 16.95 10.88
C ASN A 211 -2.56 18.07 9.95
N PRO A 212 -2.65 17.88 8.64
CA PRO A 212 -2.19 18.89 7.71
C PRO A 212 -3.13 20.12 7.74
N GLY A 213 -2.80 21.13 8.50
CA GLY A 213 -3.59 22.38 8.52
C GLY A 213 -3.66 23.12 9.85
N THR A 214 -2.97 22.67 10.90
CA THR A 214 -2.95 23.37 12.20
C THR A 214 -1.70 24.25 12.39
N GLU A 215 -0.64 24.04 11.63
CA GLU A 215 0.57 24.86 11.71
C GLU A 215 0.73 25.67 10.41
N ASN A 216 0.67 27.01 10.51
CA ASN A 216 0.95 28.03 9.50
C ASN A 216 -0.17 28.47 8.56
N ARG A 217 -1.35 28.81 9.08
CA ARG A 217 -2.29 29.69 8.35
C ARG A 217 -1.83 31.16 8.29
N GLU A 218 -0.75 31.54 8.97
CA GLU A 218 -0.35 32.95 9.10
C GLU A 218 0.48 33.51 7.95
N ASN A 219 1.02 32.69 7.03
CA ASN A 219 1.94 33.18 5.99
C ASN A 219 1.58 32.76 4.57
N GLY A 220 0.33 32.64 4.15
CA GLY A 220 -0.02 32.62 2.72
C GLY A 220 0.85 31.75 1.76
N SER A 221 1.78 30.95 2.29
CA SER A 221 2.61 30.04 1.52
C SER A 221 1.75 28.83 1.12
N GLU A 222 1.57 28.63 -0.17
CA GLU A 222 1.07 27.37 -0.72
C GLU A 222 1.86 26.24 -0.06
N GLU A 223 1.20 25.46 0.82
CA GLU A 223 1.80 24.26 1.39
C GLU A 223 2.21 23.37 0.24
N THR A 224 3.51 23.27 0.02
CA THR A 224 4.08 22.47 -1.06
C THR A 224 3.92 21.00 -0.68
N TYR A 225 2.87 20.35 -1.21
CA TYR A 225 2.68 18.89 -1.10
C TYR A 225 3.68 18.16 -2.01
N ASP A 226 4.97 18.36 -1.72
CA ASP A 226 6.06 17.73 -2.43
C ASP A 226 6.45 16.44 -1.71
N THR A 227 6.09 15.31 -2.29
CA THR A 227 6.39 13.99 -1.72
C THR A 227 7.90 13.76 -1.58
N ALA A 228 8.73 14.32 -2.47
CA ALA A 228 10.19 14.21 -2.37
C ALA A 228 10.71 14.92 -1.11
N GLN A 229 10.16 16.10 -0.81
CA GLN A 229 10.51 16.83 0.42
C GLN A 229 10.05 16.09 1.68
N ILE A 230 8.83 15.53 1.68
CA ILE A 230 8.32 14.72 2.79
C ILE A 230 9.20 13.47 3.00
N LYS A 231 9.59 12.78 1.92
CA LYS A 231 10.51 11.65 1.98
C LYS A 231 11.83 12.05 2.64
N LYS A 232 12.41 13.17 2.23
CA LYS A 232 13.67 13.69 2.81
C LYS A 232 13.52 13.98 4.29
N GLN A 233 12.45 14.65 4.71
CA GLN A 233 12.17 14.91 6.13
C GLN A 233 12.01 13.61 6.93
N PHE A 234 11.33 12.59 6.38
CA PHE A 234 11.25 11.27 6.99
C PHE A 234 12.63 10.67 7.21
N GLN A 235 13.49 10.68 6.18
CA GLN A 235 14.84 10.13 6.25
C GLN A 235 15.70 10.86 7.29
N GLU A 236 15.56 12.19 7.41
CA GLU A 236 16.25 12.99 8.42
C GLU A 236 15.77 12.67 9.86
N CYS A 237 14.46 12.41 10.04
CA CYS A 237 13.89 12.12 11.35
C CYS A 237 14.12 10.69 11.82
N PHE A 238 14.05 9.71 10.88
CA PHE A 238 14.08 8.29 11.21
C PHE A 238 15.39 7.58 10.84
N GLY A 239 16.24 8.21 10.04
CA GLY A 239 17.56 7.68 9.70
C GLY A 239 18.49 7.62 10.91
N GLU A 240 19.42 6.67 10.89
CA GLU A 240 20.45 6.59 11.92
C GLU A 240 21.32 7.86 11.90
N ARG A 241 21.36 8.59 13.01
CA ARG A 241 22.36 9.63 13.16
C ARG A 241 23.72 8.96 13.22
N LYS A 242 24.57 9.16 12.20
CA LYS A 242 25.98 8.84 12.31
C LYS A 242 26.50 9.55 13.56
N ARG A 243 26.83 8.77 14.58
CA ARG A 243 27.58 9.32 15.73
C ARG A 243 28.97 9.73 15.17
N HIS A 244 29.18 11.02 15.04
CA HIS A 244 30.51 11.60 14.84
C HIS A 244 31.26 11.57 16.15
#